data_3d33ade0a9ab3f22c5dde36e85e0ecd9
#
_entry.id   3d33ade0a9ab3f22c5dde36e85e0ecd9
#
_cell.length_a   1.000
_cell.length_b   1.000
_cell.length_c   1.000
_cell.angle_alpha   90.00
_cell.angle_beta   90.00
_cell.angle_gamma   90.00
#
_symmetry.space_group_name_H-M   'P 1'
#
loop_
_entity.id
_entity.type
_entity.pdbx_description
1 polymer ?
#
loop_
_entity_poly.entity_id
_entity_poly.type
_entity_poly.pdbx_seq_one_letter_code
_entity_poly.pdbx_strand_id
1 'polypeptide(L)'
;MFSIVATETSVLTFISVPGIAYRGDWTFLQLGLGYIFGRCLVSIFLLPLFFKYGITSIYEILAKKFNIYIQKLASATFLVTRIFADGVRFLATAIIIQSITGWSISESILLIGIITLIYTVLGGLKAVIHIDAFQFIIYLLSAVICIIFLF
;
A
#
# COMPACT_ATOMS: atom_id res chain seq x y z
N MET A 1 1.48 10.80 -9.74
CA MET A 1 0.34 11.05 -8.84
C MET A 1 -0.52 9.79 -8.68
N PHE A 2 -1.03 9.18 -9.74
CA PHE A 2 -1.84 7.95 -9.66
C PHE A 2 -1.17 6.77 -8.94
N SER A 3 0.14 6.56 -9.15
CA SER A 3 0.90 5.50 -8.49
C SER A 3 0.95 5.64 -6.96
N ILE A 4 1.02 6.88 -6.44
CA ILE A 4 1.01 7.12 -4.99
C ILE A 4 -0.34 6.69 -4.38
N VAL A 5 -1.44 6.98 -5.07
CA VAL A 5 -2.78 6.57 -4.62
C VAL A 5 -2.94 5.06 -4.74
N ALA A 6 -2.42 4.47 -5.83
CA ALA A 6 -2.45 3.02 -6.05
C ALA A 6 -1.70 2.23 -4.97
N THR A 7 -0.56 2.73 -4.53
CA THR A 7 0.25 2.09 -3.47
C THR A 7 -0.51 1.98 -2.14
N GLU A 8 -1.44 2.89 -1.90
CA GLU A 8 -2.30 2.87 -0.70
C GLU A 8 -3.57 2.02 -0.87
N THR A 9 -3.90 1.69 -2.12
CA THR A 9 -5.10 0.94 -2.46
C THR A 9 -4.77 -0.55 -2.54
N SER A 10 -5.49 -1.38 -1.83
CA SER A 10 -5.25 -2.81 -1.76
C SER A 10 -6.49 -3.59 -2.18
N VAL A 11 -6.30 -4.69 -2.90
CA VAL A 11 -7.36 -5.67 -3.18
C VAL A 11 -8.02 -6.15 -1.89
N LEU A 12 -7.22 -6.31 -0.82
CA LEU A 12 -7.73 -6.68 0.48
C LEU A 12 -8.75 -5.65 0.99
N THR A 13 -8.45 -4.36 0.90
CA THR A 13 -9.36 -3.28 1.30
C THR A 13 -10.63 -3.28 0.44
N PHE A 14 -10.49 -3.52 -0.87
CA PHE A 14 -11.63 -3.57 -1.79
C PHE A 14 -12.62 -4.68 -1.46
N ILE A 15 -12.14 -5.84 -1.02
CA ILE A 15 -13.00 -6.98 -0.69
C ILE A 15 -13.48 -6.92 0.75
N SER A 16 -12.60 -6.57 1.72
CA SER A 16 -12.94 -6.65 3.15
C SER A 16 -13.82 -5.50 3.62
N VAL A 17 -13.57 -4.27 3.17
CA VAL A 17 -14.29 -3.09 3.67
C VAL A 17 -15.78 -3.13 3.35
N PRO A 18 -16.23 -3.43 2.11
CA PRO A 18 -17.64 -3.63 1.83
C PRO A 18 -18.28 -4.74 2.65
N GLY A 19 -17.55 -5.86 2.86
CA GLY A 19 -18.02 -6.96 3.68
C GLY A 19 -18.20 -6.59 5.15
N ILE A 20 -17.31 -5.78 5.72
CA ILE A 20 -17.44 -5.24 7.07
C ILE A 20 -18.63 -4.28 7.16
N ALA A 21 -18.75 -3.36 6.18
CA ALA A 21 -19.85 -2.40 6.13
C ALA A 21 -21.22 -3.08 6.05
N TYR A 22 -21.32 -4.18 5.31
CA TYR A 22 -22.55 -4.93 5.15
C TYR A 22 -22.96 -5.70 6.42
N ARG A 23 -21.97 -6.26 7.15
CA ARG A 23 -22.23 -7.11 8.32
C ARG A 23 -22.28 -6.36 9.63
N GLY A 24 -21.75 -5.16 9.70
CA GLY A 24 -21.57 -4.37 10.90
C GLY A 24 -22.01 -2.93 10.73
N ASP A 25 -21.13 -2.06 11.14
CA ASP A 25 -21.33 -0.61 11.11
C ASP A 25 -20.30 0.08 10.20
N TRP A 26 -20.42 1.38 10.08
CA TRP A 26 -19.55 2.22 9.27
C TRP A 26 -18.35 2.78 10.05
N THR A 27 -17.96 2.13 11.14
CA THR A 27 -16.86 2.58 12.02
C THR A 27 -15.53 2.73 11.25
N PHE A 28 -15.32 1.92 10.20
CA PHE A 28 -14.14 2.04 9.35
C PHE A 28 -13.98 3.40 8.65
N LEU A 29 -15.05 4.17 8.47
CA LEU A 29 -14.96 5.54 7.93
C LEU A 29 -14.15 6.46 8.82
N GLN A 30 -14.12 6.23 10.12
CA GLN A 30 -13.28 6.98 11.06
C GLN A 30 -11.79 6.84 10.71
N LEU A 31 -11.36 5.64 10.27
CA LEU A 31 -10.00 5.42 9.78
C LEU A 31 -9.73 6.25 8.52
N GLY A 32 -10.68 6.28 7.57
CA GLY A 32 -10.55 7.11 6.37
C GLY A 32 -10.40 8.59 6.68
N LEU A 33 -11.22 9.12 7.57
CA LEU A 33 -11.13 10.50 8.05
C LEU A 33 -9.81 10.77 8.77
N GLY A 34 -9.35 9.82 9.62
CA GLY A 34 -8.06 9.89 10.30
C GLY A 34 -6.89 9.95 9.32
N TYR A 35 -6.93 9.17 8.24
CA TYR A 35 -5.92 9.22 7.18
C TYR A 35 -5.90 10.56 6.44
N ILE A 36 -7.05 11.12 6.11
CA ILE A 36 -7.13 12.44 5.45
C ILE A 36 -6.52 13.51 6.37
N PHE A 37 -6.93 13.54 7.62
CA PHE A 37 -6.43 14.50 8.59
C PHE A 37 -4.93 14.35 8.84
N GLY A 38 -4.45 13.11 9.04
CA GLY A 38 -3.03 12.81 9.21
C GLY A 38 -2.18 13.24 8.00
N ARG A 39 -2.67 13.02 6.78
CA ARG A 39 -1.97 13.45 5.54
C ARG A 39 -1.94 14.95 5.37
N CYS A 40 -3.00 15.66 5.75
CA CYS A 40 -2.99 17.12 5.78
C CYS A 40 -1.93 17.63 6.76
N LEU A 41 -1.81 17.06 7.96
CA LEU A 41 -0.78 17.43 8.92
C LEU A 41 0.63 17.15 8.38
N VAL A 42 0.86 16.00 7.79
CA VAL A 42 2.15 15.63 7.16
C VAL A 42 2.49 16.61 6.04
N SER A 43 1.53 16.97 5.19
CA SER A 43 1.76 17.91 4.08
C SER A 43 2.09 19.32 4.58
N ILE A 44 1.47 19.77 5.66
CA ILE A 44 1.70 21.13 6.19
C ILE A 44 3.01 21.21 6.99
N PHE A 45 3.30 20.20 7.82
CA PHE A 45 4.42 20.27 8.75
C PHE A 45 5.69 19.56 8.26
N LEU A 46 5.56 18.39 7.62
CA LEU A 46 6.71 17.58 7.22
C LEU A 46 7.20 17.90 5.80
N LEU A 47 6.30 18.09 4.86
CA LEU A 47 6.68 18.33 3.48
C LEU A 47 7.58 19.58 3.29
N PRO A 48 7.32 20.72 3.96
CA PRO A 48 8.21 21.88 3.87
C PRO A 48 9.64 21.62 4.38
N LEU A 49 9.79 20.70 5.34
CA LEU A 49 11.11 20.30 5.86
C LEU A 49 11.95 19.60 4.80
N PHE A 50 11.34 18.76 3.96
CA PHE A 50 12.03 18.10 2.85
C PHE A 50 12.62 19.12 1.87
N PHE A 51 11.83 20.11 1.47
CA PHE A 51 12.30 21.16 0.57
C PHE A 51 13.35 22.07 1.21
N LYS A 52 13.17 22.42 2.49
CA LYS A 52 14.11 23.28 3.22
C LYS A 52 15.49 22.66 3.40
N TYR A 53 15.56 21.36 3.64
CA TYR A 53 16.81 20.65 3.91
C TYR A 53 17.37 19.91 2.70
N GLY A 54 16.67 19.90 1.55
CA GLY A 54 17.08 19.20 0.33
C GLY A 54 17.29 17.69 0.54
N ILE A 55 16.48 17.08 1.41
CA ILE A 55 16.59 15.68 1.80
C ILE A 55 15.67 14.80 0.97
N THR A 56 16.11 13.57 0.73
CA THR A 56 15.35 12.57 -0.01
C THR A 56 14.60 11.60 0.89
N SER A 57 14.99 11.52 2.16
CA SER A 57 14.40 10.59 3.15
C SER A 57 14.17 11.26 4.50
N ILE A 58 13.02 10.91 5.13
CA ILE A 58 12.69 11.38 6.49
C ILE A 58 13.79 10.98 7.50
N TYR A 59 14.46 9.85 7.27
CA TYR A 59 15.52 9.35 8.15
C TYR A 59 16.76 10.23 8.13
N GLU A 60 17.01 11.00 7.06
CA GLU A 60 18.12 11.97 7.03
C GLU A 60 17.91 13.11 8.03
N ILE A 61 16.65 13.48 8.29
CA ILE A 61 16.32 14.45 9.34
C ILE A 61 16.77 13.95 10.71
N LEU A 62 16.55 12.65 10.96
CA LEU A 62 16.96 12.03 12.23
C LEU A 62 18.49 12.05 12.40
N ALA A 63 19.23 11.80 11.32
CA ALA A 63 20.69 11.91 11.37
C ALA A 63 21.16 13.33 11.66
N LYS A 64 20.53 14.34 11.02
CA LYS A 64 20.89 15.76 11.22
C LYS A 64 20.48 16.30 12.58
N LYS A 65 19.34 15.86 13.13
CA LYS A 65 18.83 16.36 14.42
C LYS A 65 19.38 15.61 15.64
N PHE A 66 19.63 14.32 15.49
CA PHE A 66 20.04 13.47 16.60
C PHE A 66 21.42 12.84 16.32
N ASN A 67 21.43 11.68 15.66
CA ASN A 67 22.64 10.91 15.44
C ASN A 67 22.41 9.89 14.30
N ILE A 68 23.51 9.46 13.66
CA ILE A 68 23.51 8.42 12.63
C ILE A 68 23.01 7.06 13.18
N TYR A 69 23.22 6.77 14.46
CA TYR A 69 22.73 5.54 15.08
C TYR A 69 21.21 5.51 15.17
N ILE A 70 20.59 6.65 15.52
CA ILE A 70 19.12 6.79 15.56
C ILE A 70 18.53 6.65 14.18
N GLN A 71 19.15 7.24 13.15
CA GLN A 71 18.76 7.05 11.76
C GLN A 71 18.77 5.58 11.37
N LYS A 72 19.88 4.87 11.63
CA LYS A 72 20.03 3.44 11.29
C LYS A 72 18.99 2.58 12.02
N LEU A 73 18.79 2.84 13.31
CA LEU A 73 17.80 2.11 14.10
C LEU A 73 16.39 2.31 13.56
N ALA A 74 15.99 3.55 13.29
CA ALA A 74 14.68 3.87 12.73
C ALA A 74 14.48 3.23 11.34
N SER A 75 15.51 3.28 10.48
CA SER A 75 15.47 2.64 9.16
C SER A 75 15.36 1.12 9.25
N ALA A 76 16.12 0.49 10.16
CA ALA A 76 16.05 -0.95 10.38
C ALA A 76 14.68 -1.38 10.91
N THR A 77 14.14 -0.66 11.89
CA THR A 77 12.78 -0.91 12.41
C THR A 77 11.73 -0.79 11.31
N PHE A 78 11.84 0.25 10.48
CA PHE A 78 10.93 0.41 9.34
C PHE A 78 11.02 -0.76 8.36
N LEU A 79 12.23 -1.19 7.99
CA LEU A 79 12.41 -2.30 7.05
C LEU A 79 11.80 -3.60 7.60
N VAL A 80 12.05 -3.91 8.87
CA VAL A 80 11.50 -5.10 9.51
C VAL A 80 9.96 -5.05 9.53
N THR A 81 9.39 -3.94 9.98
CA THR A 81 7.93 -3.79 10.02
C THR A 81 7.31 -3.82 8.63
N ARG A 82 8.00 -3.28 7.62
CA ARG A 82 7.55 -3.29 6.23
C ARG A 82 7.53 -4.70 5.65
N ILE A 83 8.56 -5.50 5.90
CA ILE A 83 8.62 -6.91 5.46
C ILE A 83 7.44 -7.70 6.03
N PHE A 84 7.15 -7.56 7.33
CA PHE A 84 6.00 -8.22 7.93
C PHE A 84 4.66 -7.74 7.33
N ALA A 85 4.49 -6.44 7.17
CA ALA A 85 3.29 -5.88 6.57
C ALA A 85 3.05 -6.36 5.13
N ASP A 86 4.10 -6.44 4.33
CA ASP A 86 4.01 -6.94 2.96
C ASP A 86 3.78 -8.45 2.94
N GLY A 87 4.35 -9.22 3.86
CA GLY A 87 4.06 -10.65 4.05
C GLY A 87 2.58 -10.91 4.31
N VAL A 88 1.96 -10.13 5.20
CA VAL A 88 0.51 -10.22 5.47
C VAL A 88 -0.32 -9.89 4.22
N ARG A 89 0.08 -8.89 3.44
CA ARG A 89 -0.59 -8.54 2.18
C ARG A 89 -0.49 -9.66 1.14
N PHE A 90 0.69 -10.27 1.01
CA PHE A 90 0.91 -11.42 0.13
C PHE A 90 0.00 -12.59 0.51
N LEU A 91 -0.04 -12.94 1.78
CA LEU A 91 -0.90 -14.00 2.30
C LEU A 91 -2.38 -13.70 2.02
N ALA A 92 -2.84 -12.50 2.31
CA ALA A 92 -4.22 -12.11 2.07
C ALA A 92 -4.61 -12.17 0.58
N THR A 93 -3.70 -11.73 -0.31
CA THR A 93 -3.92 -11.85 -1.76
C THR A 93 -3.93 -13.31 -2.21
N ALA A 94 -3.07 -14.16 -1.65
CA ALA A 94 -3.03 -15.58 -1.94
C ALA A 94 -4.32 -16.30 -1.54
N ILE A 95 -4.92 -15.94 -0.42
CA ILE A 95 -6.23 -16.48 0.02
C ILE A 95 -7.32 -16.13 -1.00
N ILE A 96 -7.32 -14.91 -1.55
CA ILE A 96 -8.28 -14.50 -2.57
C ILE A 96 -8.09 -15.33 -3.84
N ILE A 97 -6.85 -15.51 -4.31
CA ILE A 97 -6.56 -16.34 -5.49
C ILE A 97 -6.99 -17.78 -5.24
N GLN A 98 -6.67 -18.34 -4.08
CA GLN A 98 -7.12 -19.68 -3.68
C GLN A 98 -8.64 -19.82 -3.76
N SER A 99 -9.40 -18.85 -3.26
CA SER A 99 -10.87 -18.92 -3.27
C SER A 99 -11.48 -18.87 -4.68
N ILE A 100 -10.77 -18.27 -5.65
CA ILE A 100 -11.24 -18.16 -7.05
C ILE A 100 -10.78 -19.36 -7.89
N THR A 101 -9.52 -19.78 -7.71
CA THR A 101 -8.89 -20.80 -8.56
C THR A 101 -8.95 -22.22 -7.99
N GLY A 102 -9.14 -22.35 -6.67
CA GLY A 102 -9.03 -23.63 -5.95
C GLY A 102 -7.58 -24.09 -5.72
N TRP A 103 -6.58 -23.29 -6.06
CA TRP A 103 -5.17 -23.60 -5.86
C TRP A 103 -4.78 -23.60 -4.38
N SER A 104 -3.65 -24.22 -4.05
CA SER A 104 -3.11 -24.13 -2.69
C SER A 104 -2.59 -22.71 -2.40
N ILE A 105 -2.54 -22.33 -1.12
CA ILE A 105 -1.98 -21.05 -0.69
C ILE A 105 -0.52 -20.90 -1.17
N SER A 106 0.25 -21.96 -1.10
CA SER A 106 1.66 -21.96 -1.51
C SER A 106 1.82 -21.69 -3.01
N GLU A 107 1.01 -22.30 -3.86
CA GLU A 107 1.01 -22.05 -5.31
C GLU A 107 0.60 -20.60 -5.62
N SER A 108 -0.40 -20.10 -4.93
CA SER A 108 -0.87 -18.71 -5.08
C SER A 108 0.20 -17.71 -4.67
N ILE A 109 0.91 -17.93 -3.56
CA ILE A 109 2.03 -17.09 -3.11
C ILE A 109 3.17 -17.13 -4.13
N LEU A 110 3.54 -18.30 -4.63
CA LEU A 110 4.59 -18.45 -5.63
C LEU A 110 4.24 -17.71 -6.91
N LEU A 111 3.02 -17.84 -7.40
CA LEU A 111 2.57 -17.12 -8.60
C LEU A 111 2.70 -15.60 -8.44
N ILE A 112 2.14 -15.05 -7.36
CA ILE A 112 2.21 -13.60 -7.09
C ILE A 112 3.67 -13.16 -6.96
N GLY A 113 4.46 -13.90 -6.19
CA GLY A 113 5.87 -13.61 -5.94
C GLY A 113 6.68 -13.58 -7.23
N ILE A 114 6.55 -14.60 -8.07
CA ILE A 114 7.26 -14.69 -9.35
C ILE A 114 6.87 -13.54 -10.27
N ILE A 115 5.58 -13.28 -10.46
CA ILE A 115 5.11 -12.19 -11.33
C ILE A 115 5.63 -10.84 -10.82
N THR A 116 5.51 -10.59 -9.50
CA THR A 116 5.98 -9.34 -8.88
C THR A 116 7.48 -9.17 -9.06
N LEU A 117 8.24 -10.25 -8.87
CA LEU A 117 9.70 -10.23 -8.98
C LEU A 117 10.14 -9.97 -10.42
N ILE A 118 9.49 -10.61 -11.40
CA ILE A 118 9.79 -10.43 -12.83
C ILE A 118 9.61 -8.97 -13.22
N TYR A 119 8.45 -8.37 -13.00
CA TYR A 119 8.23 -7.00 -13.46
C TYR A 119 9.03 -5.97 -12.66
N THR A 120 9.32 -6.24 -11.37
CA THR A 120 10.12 -5.34 -10.54
C THR A 120 11.59 -5.36 -10.94
N VAL A 121 12.16 -6.55 -11.16
CA VAL A 121 13.58 -6.70 -11.53
C VAL A 121 13.84 -6.23 -12.96
N LEU A 122 12.98 -6.61 -13.90
CA LEU A 122 13.18 -6.27 -15.32
C LEU A 122 12.79 -4.83 -15.63
N GLY A 123 11.75 -4.32 -15.02
CA GLY A 123 11.19 -3.02 -15.36
C GLY A 123 11.59 -1.89 -14.41
N GLY A 124 12.16 -2.21 -13.24
CA GLY A 124 12.56 -1.23 -12.24
C GLY A 124 11.42 -0.33 -11.79
N LEU A 125 11.76 0.81 -11.21
CA LEU A 125 10.79 1.77 -10.64
C LEU A 125 9.78 2.30 -11.68
N LYS A 126 10.21 2.46 -12.94
CA LYS A 126 9.31 2.94 -14.00
C LYS A 126 8.18 1.95 -14.28
N ALA A 127 8.49 0.66 -14.38
CA ALA A 127 7.47 -0.37 -14.60
C ALA A 127 6.50 -0.44 -13.42
N VAL A 128 6.99 -0.40 -12.20
CA VAL A 128 6.15 -0.37 -10.99
C VAL A 128 5.16 0.78 -11.04
N ILE A 129 5.60 2.00 -11.35
CA ILE A 129 4.74 3.18 -11.46
C ILE A 129 3.63 2.99 -12.51
N HIS A 130 3.94 2.40 -13.67
CA HIS A 130 2.94 2.18 -14.74
C HIS A 130 1.95 1.07 -14.35
N ILE A 131 2.44 -0.01 -13.76
CA ILE A 131 1.60 -1.12 -13.29
C ILE A 131 0.67 -0.64 -12.18
N ASP A 132 1.16 0.13 -11.21
CA ASP A 132 0.36 0.73 -10.16
C ASP A 132 -0.75 1.63 -10.73
N ALA A 133 -0.41 2.49 -11.71
CA ALA A 133 -1.39 3.35 -12.36
C ALA A 133 -2.48 2.54 -13.08
N PHE A 134 -2.08 1.45 -13.77
CA PHE A 134 -3.01 0.55 -14.45
C PHE A 134 -3.91 -0.19 -13.44
N GLN A 135 -3.34 -0.70 -12.35
CA GLN A 135 -4.10 -1.34 -11.27
C GLN A 135 -5.12 -0.38 -10.64
N PHE A 136 -4.76 0.88 -10.47
CA PHE A 136 -5.68 1.90 -9.96
C PHE A 136 -6.88 2.13 -10.88
N ILE A 137 -6.66 2.15 -12.20
CA ILE A 137 -7.77 2.26 -13.18
C ILE A 137 -8.69 1.04 -13.07
N ILE A 138 -8.15 -0.16 -13.02
CA ILE A 138 -8.95 -1.39 -12.86
C ILE A 138 -9.74 -1.34 -11.55
N TYR A 139 -9.13 -0.88 -10.46
CA TYR A 139 -9.78 -0.73 -9.17
C TYR A 139 -11.00 0.20 -9.25
N LEU A 140 -10.86 1.37 -9.87
CA LEU A 140 -11.97 2.31 -10.07
C LEU A 140 -13.08 1.73 -10.95
N LEU A 141 -12.71 1.09 -12.05
CA LEU A 141 -13.68 0.42 -12.95
C LEU A 141 -14.45 -0.67 -12.20
N SER A 142 -13.75 -1.48 -11.40
CA SER A 142 -14.37 -2.52 -10.60
C SER A 142 -15.37 -1.95 -9.58
N ALA A 143 -15.02 -0.83 -8.93
CA ALA A 143 -15.92 -0.16 -8.01
C ALA A 143 -17.20 0.37 -8.73
N VAL A 144 -17.05 0.98 -9.90
CA VAL A 144 -18.18 1.45 -10.71
C VAL A 144 -19.07 0.29 -11.14
N ILE A 145 -18.47 -0.79 -11.65
CA ILE A 145 -19.20 -2.01 -12.04
C ILE A 145 -19.98 -2.57 -10.85
N CYS A 146 -19.35 -2.69 -9.68
CA CYS A 146 -20.03 -3.17 -8.47
C CYS A 146 -21.26 -2.28 -8.12
N ILE A 147 -21.14 -0.97 -8.21
CA ILE A 147 -22.24 -0.06 -7.96
C ILE A 147 -23.39 -0.31 -8.95
N ILE A 148 -23.09 -0.41 -10.24
CA ILE A 148 -24.10 -0.66 -11.29
C ILE A 148 -24.83 -1.99 -11.08
N PHE A 149 -24.14 -3.03 -10.60
CA PHE A 149 -24.76 -4.33 -10.32
C PHE A 149 -25.57 -4.39 -9.03
N LEU A 150 -25.32 -3.46 -8.09
CA LEU A 150 -26.03 -3.40 -6.81
C LEU A 150 -27.32 -2.56 -6.86
N PHE A 151 -27.45 -1.70 -7.84
CA PHE A 151 -28.60 -0.83 -8.09
C PHE A 151 -29.26 -1.10 -9.44
#